data_2b21825a7fe49f6f80063ac5a728cd84
#
_entry.id   2b21825a7fe49f6f80063ac5a728cd84
#
_cell.length_a   1.000
_cell.length_b   1.000
_cell.length_c   1.000
_cell.angle_alpha   90.00
_cell.angle_beta   90.00
_cell.angle_gamma   90.00
#
_symmetry.space_group_name_H-M   'P 1'
#
loop_
_entity.id
_entity.type
_entity.pdbx_description
1 polymer ?
#
loop_
_entity_poly.entity_id
_entity_poly.type
_entity_poly.pdbx_seq_one_letter_code
_entity_poly.pdbx_strand_id
1 'polypeptide(L)'
;MQSAACPKELTKQHDKSPGVVCNEENIALILIEPDQWHDNDFTNLAFSKTRLKKGQLSVCRVEHTTQCEVYYFVVNPQLKKNPGRKLIGVAATVCKDIRAISTSTGERAFCVIDDPIVCNDDERHEVGIGVQCDCITKDYLGHAHMSFSQSLNPNEVAAAQSNLKELFRSDKKPFSIEDVFPVWV
;
A
#
# COMPACT_ATOMS: atom_id res chain seq x y z
N MET A 1 9.39 -17.91 18.21
CA MET A 1 9.28 -18.65 16.92
C MET A 1 9.07 -17.62 15.83
N GLN A 2 9.94 -17.54 14.81
CA GLN A 2 9.65 -16.72 13.66
C GLN A 2 8.49 -17.37 12.90
N SER A 3 7.39 -16.63 12.73
CA SER A 3 6.27 -17.03 11.87
C SER A 3 6.80 -17.38 10.49
N ALA A 4 6.32 -18.49 9.92
CA ALA A 4 6.75 -18.94 8.59
C ALA A 4 6.61 -17.81 7.56
N ALA A 5 7.67 -17.55 6.81
CA ALA A 5 7.67 -16.52 5.76
C ALA A 5 6.61 -16.87 4.70
N CYS A 6 5.91 -15.87 4.20
CA CYS A 6 5.06 -16.06 3.05
C CYS A 6 5.92 -16.42 1.83
N PRO A 7 5.71 -17.57 1.17
CA PRO A 7 6.56 -17.97 0.03
C PRO A 7 6.61 -16.91 -1.08
N LYS A 8 5.51 -16.19 -1.30
CA LYS A 8 5.41 -15.13 -2.32
C LYS A 8 6.25 -13.89 -1.98
N GLU A 9 6.53 -13.62 -0.71
CA GLU A 9 7.37 -12.49 -0.31
C GLU A 9 8.86 -12.72 -0.62
N LEU A 10 9.26 -13.97 -0.76
CA LEU A 10 10.66 -14.35 -1.00
C LEU A 10 11.07 -14.27 -2.47
N THR A 11 10.12 -13.98 -3.36
CA THR A 11 10.36 -13.89 -4.79
C THR A 11 10.38 -12.45 -5.26
N LYS A 12 11.46 -12.06 -5.93
CA LYS A 12 11.54 -10.83 -6.70
C LYS A 12 10.59 -10.95 -7.89
N GLN A 13 9.62 -10.05 -8.01
CA GLN A 13 8.58 -10.14 -9.03
C GLN A 13 9.03 -9.61 -10.40
N HIS A 14 10.04 -8.73 -10.42
CA HIS A 14 10.55 -8.14 -11.65
C HIS A 14 12.03 -7.77 -11.52
N ASP A 15 12.80 -7.79 -12.63
CA ASP A 15 14.25 -7.49 -12.62
C ASP A 15 14.57 -6.07 -12.15
N LYS A 16 13.70 -5.11 -12.42
CA LYS A 16 13.84 -3.70 -11.96
C LYS A 16 13.37 -3.48 -10.52
N SER A 17 12.74 -4.46 -9.88
CA SER A 17 12.25 -4.36 -8.52
C SER A 17 13.39 -4.06 -7.54
N PRO A 18 13.15 -3.23 -6.51
CA PRO A 18 14.06 -3.09 -5.37
C PRO A 18 14.35 -4.39 -4.64
N GLY A 19 13.53 -5.42 -4.88
CA GLY A 19 13.63 -6.74 -4.24
C GLY A 19 12.60 -6.94 -3.14
N VAL A 20 12.79 -7.99 -2.35
CA VAL A 20 11.91 -8.37 -1.26
C VAL A 20 11.71 -7.21 -0.27
N VAL A 21 10.48 -6.96 0.13
CA VAL A 21 10.15 -5.91 1.12
C VAL A 21 10.79 -6.27 2.45
N CYS A 22 11.64 -5.39 2.99
CA CYS A 22 12.34 -5.60 4.24
C CYS A 22 11.45 -5.28 5.46
N ASN A 23 11.81 -5.81 6.62
CA ASN A 23 11.06 -5.58 7.86
C ASN A 23 11.10 -4.12 8.32
N GLU A 24 12.19 -3.45 8.03
CA GLU A 24 12.46 -2.07 8.44
C GLU A 24 11.83 -1.03 7.50
N GLU A 25 11.34 -1.45 6.33
CA GLU A 25 10.71 -0.54 5.38
C GLU A 25 9.38 0.00 5.90
N ASN A 26 9.13 1.27 5.61
CA ASN A 26 7.86 1.91 5.85
C ASN A 26 6.88 1.60 4.71
N ILE A 27 5.70 1.17 5.10
CA ILE A 27 4.60 0.83 4.19
C ILE A 27 3.49 1.86 4.34
N ALA A 28 3.12 2.50 3.25
CA ALA A 28 2.14 3.57 3.22
C ALA A 28 0.88 3.19 2.44
N LEU A 29 -0.27 3.58 2.98
CA LEU A 29 -1.58 3.52 2.33
C LEU A 29 -2.03 4.93 2.00
N ILE A 30 -2.34 5.18 0.73
CA ILE A 30 -2.90 6.47 0.28
C ILE A 30 -4.39 6.49 0.57
N LEU A 31 -4.84 7.53 1.25
CA LEU A 31 -6.21 7.68 1.71
C LEU A 31 -7.01 8.60 0.81
N ILE A 32 -8.01 8.06 0.14
CA ILE A 32 -8.93 8.76 -0.75
C ILE A 32 -10.35 8.70 -0.15
N GLU A 33 -10.97 9.85 0.06
CA GLU A 33 -12.37 9.95 0.46
C GLU A 33 -13.29 9.80 -0.76
N PRO A 34 -14.45 9.11 -0.65
CA PRO A 34 -14.95 8.39 0.54
C PRO A 34 -14.47 6.93 0.62
N ASP A 35 -13.57 6.49 -0.26
CA ASP A 35 -13.27 5.07 -0.41
C ASP A 35 -12.51 4.49 0.80
N GLN A 36 -11.36 5.09 1.15
CA GLN A 36 -10.52 4.58 2.25
C GLN A 36 -10.74 5.33 3.55
N TRP A 37 -11.23 6.57 3.46
CA TRP A 37 -11.41 7.46 4.59
C TRP A 37 -12.77 8.16 4.52
N HIS A 38 -13.48 8.24 5.64
CA HIS A 38 -14.75 8.97 5.77
C HIS A 38 -15.01 9.26 7.24
N ASP A 39 -15.60 10.41 7.56
CA ASP A 39 -15.92 10.83 8.94
C ASP A 39 -14.74 10.71 9.91
N ASN A 40 -13.55 11.10 9.48
CA ASN A 40 -12.28 11.04 10.24
C ASN A 40 -11.89 9.62 10.68
N ASP A 41 -12.28 8.60 9.91
CA ASP A 41 -11.90 7.22 10.19
C ASP A 41 -11.71 6.40 8.89
N PHE A 42 -11.01 5.27 9.00
CA PHE A 42 -10.91 4.29 7.94
C PHE A 42 -12.26 3.65 7.64
N THR A 43 -12.60 3.61 6.36
CA THR A 43 -13.75 2.82 5.90
C THR A 43 -13.39 1.33 5.83
N ASN A 44 -14.41 0.49 5.64
CA ASN A 44 -14.19 -0.93 5.39
C ASN A 44 -13.47 -1.21 4.05
N LEU A 45 -13.43 -0.23 3.14
CA LEU A 45 -12.74 -0.37 1.85
C LEU A 45 -11.23 -0.11 1.97
N ALA A 46 -10.77 0.61 3.00
CA ALA A 46 -9.35 0.84 3.25
C ALA A 46 -8.58 -0.49 3.33
N PHE A 47 -9.12 -1.44 4.06
CA PHE A 47 -8.56 -2.78 4.22
C PHE A 47 -9.52 -3.86 3.70
N SER A 48 -9.97 -3.70 2.46
CA SER A 48 -10.98 -4.54 1.84
C SER A 48 -10.62 -6.03 1.91
N LYS A 49 -11.50 -6.83 2.55
CA LYS A 49 -11.39 -8.29 2.63
C LYS A 49 -11.19 -8.93 1.26
N THR A 50 -11.94 -8.45 0.25
CA THR A 50 -11.85 -8.99 -1.11
C THR A 50 -10.48 -8.70 -1.73
N ARG A 51 -9.94 -7.49 -1.56
CA ARG A 51 -8.61 -7.12 -2.06
C ARG A 51 -7.51 -7.90 -1.34
N LEU A 52 -7.58 -8.01 -0.01
CA LEU A 52 -6.63 -8.79 0.78
C LEU A 52 -6.62 -10.27 0.39
N LYS A 53 -7.80 -10.89 0.17
CA LYS A 53 -7.91 -12.28 -0.31
C LYS A 53 -7.28 -12.49 -1.68
N LYS A 54 -7.40 -11.51 -2.57
CA LYS A 54 -6.86 -11.57 -3.94
C LYS A 54 -5.39 -11.13 -4.01
N GLY A 55 -4.81 -10.62 -2.91
CA GLY A 55 -3.49 -10.01 -2.94
C GLY A 55 -3.47 -8.73 -3.78
N GLN A 56 -4.48 -7.89 -3.66
CA GLN A 56 -4.67 -6.67 -4.48
C GLN A 56 -4.85 -5.41 -3.62
N LEU A 57 -4.50 -5.44 -2.34
CA LEU A 57 -4.48 -4.23 -1.55
C LEU A 57 -3.16 -3.49 -1.80
N SER A 58 -3.21 -2.52 -2.70
CA SER A 58 -2.04 -1.71 -3.09
C SER A 58 -1.53 -0.87 -1.93
N VAL A 59 -0.22 -0.84 -1.75
CA VAL A 59 0.52 -0.02 -0.80
C VAL A 59 1.78 0.51 -1.46
N CYS A 60 2.38 1.54 -0.86
CA CYS A 60 3.62 2.13 -1.31
C CYS A 60 4.76 1.75 -0.35
N ARG A 61 5.92 1.42 -0.88
CA ARG A 61 7.19 1.29 -0.14
C ARG A 61 7.82 2.67 -0.08
N VAL A 62 7.81 3.30 1.10
CA VAL A 62 8.17 4.73 1.24
C VAL A 62 9.57 5.02 0.74
N GLU A 63 10.52 4.15 1.06
CA GLU A 63 11.94 4.31 0.69
C GLU A 63 12.21 4.16 -0.81
N HIS A 64 11.24 3.65 -1.57
CA HIS A 64 11.34 3.39 -3.01
C HIS A 64 10.28 4.15 -3.82
N THR A 65 9.67 5.16 -3.22
CA THR A 65 8.55 5.92 -3.82
C THR A 65 8.79 7.42 -3.63
N THR A 66 8.66 8.19 -4.69
CA THR A 66 8.69 9.65 -4.65
C THR A 66 7.28 10.25 -4.55
N GLN A 67 7.18 11.51 -4.13
CA GLN A 67 5.93 12.27 -4.17
C GLN A 67 5.30 12.26 -5.56
N CYS A 68 6.11 12.48 -6.60
CA CYS A 68 5.67 12.47 -7.99
C CYS A 68 5.03 11.16 -8.40
N GLU A 69 5.64 10.03 -8.05
CA GLU A 69 5.10 8.70 -8.35
C GLU A 69 3.78 8.44 -7.64
N VAL A 70 3.64 8.87 -6.38
CA VAL A 70 2.37 8.77 -5.65
C VAL A 70 1.27 9.54 -6.39
N TYR A 71 1.52 10.79 -6.75
CA TYR A 71 0.54 11.58 -7.49
C TYR A 71 0.22 10.97 -8.84
N TYR A 72 1.22 10.55 -9.60
CA TYR A 72 1.07 10.04 -10.95
C TYR A 72 0.36 8.68 -11.00
N PHE A 73 0.84 7.70 -10.24
CA PHE A 73 0.37 6.32 -10.32
C PHE A 73 -0.84 6.02 -9.41
N VAL A 74 -1.00 6.76 -8.32
CA VAL A 74 -2.01 6.45 -7.31
C VAL A 74 -3.11 7.50 -7.23
N VAL A 75 -2.76 8.76 -6.99
CA VAL A 75 -3.74 9.83 -6.69
C VAL A 75 -4.50 10.25 -7.95
N ASN A 76 -3.79 10.71 -8.99
CA ASN A 76 -4.41 11.26 -10.18
C ASN A 76 -5.36 10.29 -10.89
N PRO A 77 -5.01 9.00 -11.09
CA PRO A 77 -5.92 8.03 -11.69
C PRO A 77 -7.20 7.84 -10.88
N GLN A 78 -7.13 7.89 -9.56
CA GLN A 78 -8.29 7.75 -8.69
C GLN A 78 -9.20 8.98 -8.75
N LEU A 79 -8.63 10.19 -8.71
CA LEU A 79 -9.40 11.44 -8.79
C LEU A 79 -9.99 11.65 -10.17
N LYS A 80 -9.25 11.35 -11.25
CA LYS A 80 -9.75 11.42 -12.64
C LYS A 80 -10.94 10.47 -12.87
N LYS A 81 -10.87 9.28 -12.30
CA LYS A 81 -11.92 8.26 -12.43
C LYS A 81 -13.23 8.66 -11.73
N ASN A 82 -13.15 9.43 -10.65
CA ASN A 82 -14.32 9.88 -9.90
C ASN A 82 -14.06 11.29 -9.32
N PRO A 83 -14.64 12.35 -9.93
CA PRO A 83 -14.45 13.74 -9.47
C PRO A 83 -14.94 14.03 -8.04
N GLY A 84 -15.79 13.17 -7.48
CA GLY A 84 -16.24 13.30 -6.09
C GLY A 84 -15.22 12.83 -5.04
N ARG A 85 -14.11 12.22 -5.47
CA ARG A 85 -13.04 11.77 -4.59
C ARG A 85 -12.12 12.91 -4.19
N LYS A 86 -11.56 12.79 -2.98
CA LYS A 86 -10.56 13.74 -2.46
C LYS A 86 -9.39 12.98 -1.86
N LEU A 87 -8.18 13.46 -2.11
CA LEU A 87 -7.01 13.03 -1.37
C LEU A 87 -7.11 13.57 0.06
N ILE A 88 -7.02 12.67 1.04
CA ILE A 88 -7.01 13.01 2.45
C ILE A 88 -5.58 13.03 2.99
N GLY A 89 -4.74 12.09 2.56
CA GLY A 89 -3.35 11.97 2.98
C GLY A 89 -2.85 10.54 2.96
N VAL A 90 -1.95 10.24 3.86
CA VAL A 90 -1.21 8.99 3.95
C VAL A 90 -1.31 8.42 5.36
N ALA A 91 -1.53 7.13 5.47
CA ALA A 91 -1.29 6.36 6.69
C ALA A 91 -0.10 5.44 6.47
N ALA A 92 0.86 5.43 7.38
CA ALA A 92 2.08 4.63 7.24
C ALA A 92 2.38 3.83 8.49
N THR A 93 3.06 2.70 8.31
CA THR A 93 3.55 1.84 9.38
C THR A 93 4.77 1.06 8.92
N VAL A 94 5.51 0.45 9.84
CA VAL A 94 6.68 -0.36 9.50
C VAL A 94 6.24 -1.77 9.10
N CYS A 95 6.86 -2.34 8.06
CA CYS A 95 6.51 -3.66 7.53
C CYS A 95 6.53 -4.78 8.59
N LYS A 96 7.50 -4.76 9.52
CA LYS A 96 7.58 -5.74 10.61
C LYS A 96 6.32 -5.78 11.48
N ASP A 97 5.66 -4.63 11.68
CA ASP A 97 4.48 -4.53 12.53
C ASP A 97 3.25 -5.12 11.83
N ILE A 98 3.13 -4.94 10.51
CA ILE A 98 2.14 -5.66 9.69
C ILE A 98 2.35 -7.16 9.80
N ARG A 99 3.61 -7.61 9.71
CA ARG A 99 4.01 -9.02 9.79
C ARG A 99 3.84 -9.61 11.18
N ALA A 100 3.81 -8.81 12.23
CA ALA A 100 3.57 -9.23 13.61
C ALA A 100 2.10 -9.54 13.91
N ILE A 101 1.17 -9.08 13.07
CA ILE A 101 -0.25 -9.42 13.22
C ILE A 101 -0.42 -10.92 13.00
N SER A 102 -0.90 -11.61 14.02
CA SER A 102 -1.04 -13.07 14.03
C SER A 102 -2.51 -13.50 14.11
N THR A 103 -2.78 -14.70 13.63
CA THR A 103 -4.06 -15.41 13.80
C THR A 103 -4.21 -15.95 15.23
N SER A 104 -5.37 -16.51 15.52
CA SER A 104 -5.63 -17.21 16.79
C SER A 104 -4.71 -18.41 17.04
N THR A 105 -4.16 -18.99 15.98
CA THR A 105 -3.17 -20.10 16.05
C THR A 105 -1.73 -19.63 16.16
N GLY A 106 -1.50 -18.32 16.22
CA GLY A 106 -0.16 -17.73 16.31
C GLY A 106 0.57 -17.63 14.96
N GLU A 107 -0.09 -18.00 13.87
CA GLU A 107 0.47 -17.86 12.53
C GLU A 107 0.32 -16.42 12.03
N ARG A 108 1.23 -15.99 11.20
CA ARG A 108 1.21 -14.67 10.59
C ARG A 108 -0.04 -14.46 9.73
N ALA A 109 -0.71 -13.31 9.88
CA ALA A 109 -1.95 -13.02 9.17
C ALA A 109 -1.73 -12.41 7.77
N PHE A 110 -0.68 -11.61 7.58
CA PHE A 110 -0.44 -10.85 6.36
C PHE A 110 0.90 -11.10 5.71
N CYS A 111 0.91 -11.02 4.38
CA CYS A 111 2.10 -10.88 3.54
C CYS A 111 2.17 -9.47 2.97
N VAL A 112 3.39 -8.92 2.83
CA VAL A 112 3.66 -7.70 2.07
C VAL A 112 4.58 -8.08 0.91
N ILE A 113 4.06 -8.02 -0.29
CA ILE A 113 4.66 -8.59 -1.50
C ILE A 113 5.09 -7.44 -2.41
N ASP A 114 6.34 -7.46 -2.82
CA ASP A 114 6.87 -6.59 -3.86
C ASP A 114 6.10 -6.82 -5.18
N ASP A 115 5.58 -5.75 -5.76
CA ASP A 115 4.76 -5.82 -6.97
C ASP A 115 4.94 -4.54 -7.82
N PRO A 116 6.14 -4.30 -8.36
CA PRO A 116 6.42 -3.10 -9.13
C PRO A 116 5.50 -3.02 -10.36
N ILE A 117 4.99 -1.81 -10.63
CA ILE A 117 4.26 -1.54 -11.87
C ILE A 117 5.29 -1.15 -12.92
N VAL A 118 5.44 -2.00 -13.93
CA VAL A 118 6.35 -1.77 -15.06
C VAL A 118 5.50 -1.45 -16.29
N CYS A 119 5.69 -0.26 -16.82
CA CYS A 119 4.99 0.16 -18.03
C CYS A 119 5.72 -0.33 -19.29
N ASN A 120 4.99 -0.93 -20.20
CA ASN A 120 5.50 -1.22 -21.54
C ASN A 120 5.70 0.08 -22.33
N ASP A 121 6.68 0.10 -23.23
CA ASP A 121 7.11 1.31 -23.96
C ASP A 121 5.99 1.99 -24.75
N ASP A 122 4.92 1.29 -25.09
CA ASP A 122 3.80 1.77 -25.90
C ASP A 122 2.69 2.49 -25.08
N GLU A 123 2.69 2.35 -23.75
CA GLU A 123 1.68 2.99 -22.89
C GLU A 123 2.16 4.36 -22.40
N ARG A 124 1.90 5.40 -23.18
CA ARG A 124 2.06 6.79 -22.74
C ARG A 124 0.90 7.16 -21.82
N HIS A 125 1.12 7.12 -20.54
CA HIS A 125 0.16 7.67 -19.58
C HIS A 125 0.21 9.20 -19.65
N GLU A 126 -0.89 9.84 -20.03
CA GLU A 126 -1.03 11.29 -19.95
C GLU A 126 -0.98 11.72 -18.47
N VAL A 127 -0.03 12.59 -18.14
CA VAL A 127 0.12 13.19 -16.82
C VAL A 127 -1.15 13.93 -16.44
N GLY A 128 -1.74 13.59 -15.30
CA GLY A 128 -2.91 14.28 -14.75
C GLY A 128 -2.57 15.71 -14.33
N ILE A 129 -3.59 16.56 -14.34
CA ILE A 129 -3.52 17.99 -14.09
C ILE A 129 -2.87 18.29 -12.73
N GLY A 130 -1.84 19.12 -12.70
CA GLY A 130 -1.43 19.91 -11.53
C GLY A 130 -0.06 19.66 -10.91
N VAL A 131 0.63 18.55 -11.21
CA VAL A 131 2.00 18.33 -10.74
C VAL A 131 2.92 18.16 -11.94
N GLN A 132 3.79 19.13 -12.15
CA GLN A 132 4.82 19.07 -13.18
C GLN A 132 5.96 18.21 -12.65
N CYS A 133 5.97 16.92 -12.99
CA CYS A 133 7.00 15.98 -12.60
C CYS A 133 7.86 15.66 -13.82
N ASP A 134 8.96 16.37 -13.97
CA ASP A 134 9.90 16.21 -15.10
C ASP A 134 10.75 14.92 -15.00
N CYS A 135 10.57 14.15 -13.95
CA CYS A 135 11.44 13.02 -13.57
C CYS A 135 10.73 11.69 -13.36
N ILE A 136 9.49 11.53 -13.81
CA ILE A 136 8.78 10.25 -13.69
C ILE A 136 9.41 9.25 -14.65
N THR A 137 10.01 8.22 -14.07
CA THR A 137 10.29 6.99 -14.81
C THR A 137 8.95 6.33 -15.19
N LYS A 138 8.91 5.63 -16.31
CA LYS A 138 7.70 4.91 -16.73
C LYS A 138 7.27 3.82 -15.73
N ASP A 139 8.18 3.41 -14.86
CA ASP A 139 8.00 2.31 -13.91
C ASP A 139 7.73 2.87 -12.50
N TYR A 140 6.81 2.25 -11.77
CA TYR A 140 6.59 2.52 -10.35
C TYR A 140 7.15 1.37 -9.53
N LEU A 141 8.40 1.51 -9.11
CA LEU A 141 9.14 0.44 -8.43
C LEU A 141 8.76 0.31 -6.95
N GLY A 142 8.30 1.38 -6.34
CA GLY A 142 7.87 1.40 -4.94
C GLY A 142 6.46 0.82 -4.70
N HIS A 143 5.81 0.26 -5.72
CA HIS A 143 4.53 -0.40 -5.53
C HIS A 143 4.71 -1.78 -4.87
N ALA A 144 3.87 -2.06 -3.90
CA ALA A 144 3.71 -3.37 -3.28
C ALA A 144 2.24 -3.64 -3.03
N HIS A 145 1.90 -4.87 -2.68
CA HIS A 145 0.56 -5.17 -2.21
C HIS A 145 0.54 -6.05 -0.96
N MET A 146 -0.55 -5.93 -0.21
CA MET A 146 -0.81 -6.79 0.93
C MET A 146 -1.82 -7.88 0.59
N SER A 147 -1.60 -9.06 1.15
CA SER A 147 -2.53 -10.19 1.09
C SER A 147 -2.63 -10.88 2.44
N PHE A 148 -3.66 -11.70 2.63
CA PHE A 148 -3.62 -12.69 3.69
C PHE A 148 -2.53 -13.73 3.37
N SER A 149 -1.82 -14.18 4.41
CA SER A 149 -0.76 -15.19 4.29
C SER A 149 -1.32 -16.58 3.96
N GLN A 150 -2.56 -16.83 4.35
CA GLN A 150 -3.26 -18.09 4.22
C GLN A 150 -4.78 -17.90 4.17
N SER A 151 -5.52 -18.99 4.00
CA SER A 151 -6.97 -18.98 4.11
C SER A 151 -7.38 -18.83 5.57
N LEU A 152 -7.93 -17.66 5.90
CA LEU A 152 -8.46 -17.34 7.22
C LEU A 152 -9.97 -17.58 7.27
N ASN A 153 -10.48 -18.06 8.42
CA ASN A 153 -11.90 -18.11 8.65
C ASN A 153 -12.50 -16.69 8.85
N PRO A 154 -13.82 -16.51 8.80
CA PRO A 154 -14.45 -15.19 8.88
C PRO A 154 -14.09 -14.39 10.14
N ASN A 155 -13.94 -15.02 11.28
CA ASN A 155 -13.62 -14.38 12.56
C ASN A 155 -12.14 -13.91 12.58
N GLU A 156 -11.24 -14.76 12.09
CA GLU A 156 -9.82 -14.39 11.93
C GLU A 156 -9.63 -13.24 10.95
N VAL A 157 -10.38 -13.24 9.83
CA VAL A 157 -10.36 -12.14 8.89
C VAL A 157 -10.78 -10.84 9.56
N ALA A 158 -11.88 -10.85 10.33
CA ALA A 158 -12.36 -9.66 11.02
C ALA A 158 -11.36 -9.14 12.06
N ALA A 159 -10.78 -10.05 12.86
CA ALA A 159 -9.77 -9.72 13.85
C ALA A 159 -8.48 -9.15 13.19
N ALA A 160 -7.99 -9.79 12.13
CA ALA A 160 -6.81 -9.34 11.41
C ALA A 160 -7.03 -7.95 10.77
N GLN A 161 -8.20 -7.71 10.15
CA GLN A 161 -8.53 -6.40 9.59
C GLN A 161 -8.60 -5.31 10.67
N SER A 162 -9.18 -5.62 11.85
CA SER A 162 -9.24 -4.68 12.97
C SER A 162 -7.85 -4.32 13.46
N ASN A 163 -6.97 -5.30 13.64
CA ASN A 163 -5.59 -5.08 14.07
C ASN A 163 -4.81 -4.26 13.03
N LEU A 164 -5.02 -4.53 11.74
CA LEU A 164 -4.39 -3.77 10.67
C LEU A 164 -4.88 -2.31 10.67
N LYS A 165 -6.18 -2.09 10.86
CA LYS A 165 -6.77 -0.75 10.99
C LYS A 165 -6.17 0.02 12.16
N GLU A 166 -6.06 -0.60 13.33
CA GLU A 166 -5.45 0.03 14.51
C GLU A 166 -3.97 0.35 14.30
N LEU A 167 -3.22 -0.53 13.63
CA LEU A 167 -1.82 -0.32 13.32
C LEU A 167 -1.60 0.93 12.45
N PHE A 168 -2.42 1.12 11.41
CA PHE A 168 -2.33 2.31 10.54
C PHE A 168 -2.94 3.57 11.15
N ARG A 169 -3.71 3.44 12.25
CA ARG A 169 -4.35 4.55 12.96
C ARG A 169 -3.42 5.25 13.97
N SER A 170 -2.19 4.81 14.12
CA SER A 170 -1.30 5.15 15.24
C SER A 170 -1.22 6.64 15.60
N ASP A 171 -1.53 7.55 14.67
CA ASP A 171 -1.52 9.00 14.91
C ASP A 171 -2.79 9.64 14.33
N LYS A 172 -3.87 9.59 14.97
CA LYS A 172 -5.18 10.24 14.82
C LYS A 172 -5.48 11.13 13.58
N LYS A 173 -4.49 11.49 12.75
CA LYS A 173 -4.62 12.24 11.50
C LYS A 173 -3.71 11.64 10.43
N PRO A 174 -4.19 11.54 9.18
CA PRO A 174 -3.33 11.21 8.05
C PRO A 174 -2.18 12.22 7.89
N PHE A 175 -1.01 11.74 7.51
CA PHE A 175 0.12 12.59 7.13
C PHE A 175 -0.12 13.20 5.74
N SER A 176 0.53 14.31 5.42
CA SER A 176 0.58 14.76 4.03
C SER A 176 1.48 13.83 3.18
N ILE A 177 1.35 13.87 1.87
CA ILE A 177 2.25 13.12 0.98
C ILE A 177 3.68 13.64 1.16
N GLU A 178 3.85 14.93 1.32
CA GLU A 178 5.11 15.63 1.48
C GLU A 178 5.84 15.27 2.78
N ASP A 179 5.09 14.91 3.83
CA ASP A 179 5.67 14.49 5.11
C ASP A 179 6.21 13.05 5.08
N VAL A 180 5.67 12.22 4.20
CA VAL A 180 5.97 10.78 4.16
C VAL A 180 6.93 10.41 3.04
N PHE A 181 6.74 10.98 1.85
CA PHE A 181 7.53 10.60 0.68
C PHE A 181 8.60 11.62 0.34
N PRO A 182 9.81 11.18 -0.02
CA PRO A 182 10.85 12.08 -0.49
C PRO A 182 10.48 12.69 -1.84
N VAL A 183 11.07 13.85 -2.14
CA VAL A 183 10.94 14.48 -3.47
C VAL A 183 11.69 13.65 -4.52
N TRP A 184 12.83 13.09 -4.13
CA TRP A 184 13.73 12.29 -4.98
C TRP A 184 14.14 11.01 -4.24
N VAL A 185 14.37 9.94 -5.00
CA VAL A 185 14.98 8.67 -4.53
C VAL A 185 16.30 8.43 -5.26
#